data_7a5a62262dfa3434b688c2b16a7e4578
#
_entry.id   7a5a62262dfa3434b688c2b16a7e4578
#
_cell.length_a   1.000
_cell.length_b   1.000
_cell.length_c   1.000
_cell.angle_alpha   90.00
_cell.angle_beta   90.00
_cell.angle_gamma   90.00
#
_symmetry.space_group_name_H-M   'P 1'
#
loop_
_entity.id
_entity.type
_entity.pdbx_description
1 polymer ?
#
loop_
_entity_poly.entity_id
_entity_poly.type
_entity_poly.pdbx_seq_one_letter_code
_entity_poly.pdbx_strand_id
1 'polypeptide(L)'
;KKEQAAKAVSEAEAAVKKTRAETEDWGLWKSTMGILDNAKQSLEQGDYQAAIDAANEAKEEAELGLEQQREEQEDWKKAVSEAEQSGDYNEEEMVSAGKTAEAKTEGSKTEGSKAVAGGTLFMGSDDQGTYRVGKGDTLWDIASAEAIYDDPFAWPLIYKANSGKIDDPDLIFPDQEFRIQWNVEADAYDAAVRHAKTRGAWSLGETEDSDLDYLSQY
;
A
#
# COMPACT_ATOMS: atom_id res chain seq x y z
N LYS A 1 13.77 -30.93 14.28
CA LYS A 1 12.62 -30.31 13.56
C LYS A 1 11.80 -29.40 14.48
N LYS A 2 11.36 -29.85 15.68
CA LYS A 2 10.60 -28.99 16.62
C LYS A 2 11.37 -27.72 16.98
N GLU A 3 12.63 -27.83 17.31
CA GLU A 3 13.49 -26.67 17.65
C GLU A 3 13.68 -25.72 16.44
N GLN A 4 13.81 -26.27 15.23
CA GLN A 4 13.92 -25.49 14.00
C GLN A 4 12.62 -24.72 13.71
N ALA A 5 11.47 -25.35 13.87
CA ALA A 5 10.18 -24.71 13.69
C ALA A 5 9.94 -23.60 14.73
N ALA A 6 10.24 -23.86 15.99
CA ALA A 6 10.13 -22.87 17.05
C ALA A 6 11.06 -21.66 16.80
N LYS A 7 12.26 -21.90 16.27
CA LYS A 7 13.18 -20.83 15.88
C LYS A 7 12.63 -20.01 14.72
N ALA A 8 12.11 -20.65 13.67
CA ALA A 8 11.53 -19.95 12.52
C ALA A 8 10.35 -19.07 12.94
N VAL A 9 9.44 -19.58 13.76
CA VAL A 9 8.31 -18.80 14.30
C VAL A 9 8.79 -17.61 15.11
N SER A 10 9.79 -17.78 15.96
CA SER A 10 10.36 -16.68 16.75
C SER A 10 11.05 -15.61 15.88
N GLU A 11 11.70 -16.01 14.80
CA GLU A 11 12.31 -15.08 13.85
C GLU A 11 11.23 -14.29 13.08
N ALA A 12 10.13 -14.93 12.66
CA ALA A 12 9.00 -14.28 12.03
C ALA A 12 8.33 -13.27 12.97
N GLU A 13 8.10 -13.66 14.24
CA GLU A 13 7.59 -12.74 15.27
C GLU A 13 8.48 -11.51 15.45
N ALA A 14 9.80 -11.71 15.44
CA ALA A 14 10.75 -10.61 15.56
C ALA A 14 10.73 -9.67 14.34
N ALA A 15 10.61 -10.23 13.14
CA ALA A 15 10.49 -9.44 11.90
C ALA A 15 9.19 -8.62 11.91
N VAL A 16 8.06 -9.24 12.19
CA VAL A 16 6.75 -8.58 12.30
C VAL A 16 6.79 -7.46 13.34
N LYS A 17 7.37 -7.72 14.51
CA LYS A 17 7.51 -6.72 15.57
C LYS A 17 8.40 -5.54 15.15
N LYS A 18 9.48 -5.81 14.41
CA LYS A 18 10.39 -4.79 13.90
C LYS A 18 9.67 -3.91 12.89
N THR A 19 9.00 -4.50 11.90
CA THR A 19 8.24 -3.79 10.90
C THR A 19 7.20 -2.89 11.55
N ARG A 20 6.40 -3.43 12.47
CA ARG A 20 5.42 -2.68 13.24
C ARG A 20 6.01 -1.47 13.97
N ALA A 21 7.18 -1.63 14.58
CA ALA A 21 7.81 -0.55 15.33
C ALA A 21 8.39 0.55 14.43
N GLU A 22 8.83 0.21 13.22
CA GLU A 22 9.44 1.15 12.28
C GLU A 22 8.40 1.84 11.38
N THR A 23 7.25 1.23 11.19
CA THR A 23 6.20 1.69 10.26
C THR A 23 4.94 2.21 10.96
N GLU A 24 4.94 2.35 12.28
CA GLU A 24 3.77 2.78 13.08
C GLU A 24 2.48 1.99 12.78
N ASP A 25 2.61 0.66 12.61
CA ASP A 25 1.57 -0.29 12.19
C ASP A 25 1.21 -0.29 10.68
N TRP A 26 1.76 0.60 9.86
CA TRP A 26 1.46 0.70 8.42
C TRP A 26 2.11 -0.39 7.55
N GLY A 27 3.17 -1.03 8.00
CA GLY A 27 3.91 -2.06 7.25
C GLY A 27 3.47 -3.50 7.51
N LEU A 28 2.38 -3.73 8.23
CA LEU A 28 1.92 -5.08 8.56
C LEU A 28 0.49 -5.34 8.13
N TRP A 29 0.32 -6.45 7.43
CA TRP A 29 -0.94 -6.84 6.81
C TRP A 29 -1.69 -7.89 7.62
N LYS A 30 -3.00 -7.95 7.42
CA LYS A 30 -3.82 -9.06 7.92
C LYS A 30 -3.33 -10.41 7.39
N SER A 31 -2.85 -10.47 6.12
CA SER A 31 -2.26 -11.68 5.55
C SER A 31 -1.04 -12.13 6.35
N THR A 32 -0.08 -11.25 6.59
CA THR A 32 1.14 -11.56 7.35
C THR A 32 0.81 -12.02 8.78
N MET A 33 -0.14 -11.35 9.42
CA MET A 33 -0.59 -11.75 10.76
C MET A 33 -1.29 -13.11 10.73
N GLY A 34 -2.14 -13.36 9.73
CA GLY A 34 -2.81 -14.64 9.52
C GLY A 34 -1.83 -15.76 9.22
N ILE A 35 -0.81 -15.53 8.40
CA ILE A 35 0.25 -16.49 8.09
C ILE A 35 1.09 -16.80 9.35
N LEU A 36 1.43 -15.77 10.14
CA LEU A 36 2.14 -15.96 11.40
C LEU A 36 1.32 -16.76 12.42
N ASP A 37 0.02 -16.50 12.53
CA ASP A 37 -0.87 -17.27 13.40
C ASP A 37 -1.00 -18.72 12.93
N ASN A 38 -1.06 -18.97 11.61
CA ASN A 38 -1.02 -20.30 11.03
C ASN A 38 0.30 -21.03 11.35
N ALA A 39 1.43 -20.33 11.27
CA ALA A 39 2.74 -20.90 11.66
C ALA A 39 2.76 -21.34 13.13
N LYS A 40 2.20 -20.53 14.03
CA LYS A 40 2.08 -20.87 15.46
C LYS A 40 1.19 -22.07 15.68
N GLN A 41 0.03 -22.09 15.04
CA GLN A 41 -0.91 -23.21 15.15
C GLN A 41 -0.31 -24.52 14.63
N SER A 42 0.39 -24.49 13.49
CA SER A 42 1.09 -25.66 12.93
C SER A 42 2.19 -26.16 13.88
N LEU A 43 2.90 -25.26 14.54
CA LEU A 43 3.91 -25.61 15.55
C LEU A 43 3.29 -26.34 16.76
N GLU A 44 2.14 -25.87 17.23
CA GLU A 44 1.39 -26.49 18.35
C GLU A 44 0.84 -27.85 17.97
N GLN A 45 0.38 -28.04 16.74
CA GLN A 45 -0.14 -29.30 16.21
C GLN A 45 0.96 -30.30 15.88
N GLY A 46 2.24 -29.89 15.90
CA GLY A 46 3.39 -30.73 15.60
C GLY A 46 3.68 -30.90 14.12
N ASP A 47 3.02 -30.14 13.27
CA ASP A 47 3.36 -30.02 11.84
C ASP A 47 4.51 -29.02 11.66
N TYR A 48 5.69 -29.52 11.97
CA TYR A 48 6.89 -28.68 11.99
C TYR A 48 7.32 -28.16 10.62
N GLN A 49 6.93 -28.84 9.53
CA GLN A 49 7.28 -28.37 8.21
C GLN A 49 6.37 -27.20 7.80
N ALA A 50 5.06 -27.37 7.95
CA ALA A 50 4.11 -26.30 7.70
C ALA A 50 4.38 -25.07 8.57
N ALA A 51 4.78 -25.27 9.83
CA ALA A 51 5.15 -24.17 10.72
C ALA A 51 6.39 -23.39 10.22
N ILE A 52 7.40 -24.09 9.68
CA ILE A 52 8.60 -23.45 9.12
C ILE A 52 8.24 -22.69 7.86
N ASP A 53 7.48 -23.29 6.96
CA ASP A 53 7.13 -22.70 5.68
C ASP A 53 6.30 -21.43 5.87
N ALA A 54 5.24 -21.49 6.68
CA ALA A 54 4.42 -20.33 7.01
C ALA A 54 5.20 -19.25 7.80
N ALA A 55 6.09 -19.63 8.70
CA ALA A 55 6.91 -18.65 9.42
C ALA A 55 7.90 -17.92 8.50
N ASN A 56 8.49 -18.63 7.55
CA ASN A 56 9.37 -17.99 6.56
C ASN A 56 8.60 -17.04 5.66
N GLU A 57 7.42 -17.42 5.21
CA GLU A 57 6.54 -16.57 4.41
C GLU A 57 6.15 -15.29 5.18
N ALA A 58 5.69 -15.40 6.42
CA ALA A 58 5.35 -14.25 7.24
C ALA A 58 6.55 -13.31 7.48
N LYS A 59 7.75 -13.88 7.66
CA LYS A 59 8.99 -13.13 7.82
C LYS A 59 9.35 -12.37 6.54
N GLU A 60 9.32 -13.04 5.40
CA GLU A 60 9.62 -12.45 4.09
C GLU A 60 8.65 -11.31 3.78
N GLU A 61 7.35 -11.50 4.01
CA GLU A 61 6.36 -10.45 3.81
C GLU A 61 6.64 -9.24 4.71
N ALA A 62 6.92 -9.45 5.99
CA ALA A 62 7.20 -8.36 6.92
C ALA A 62 8.47 -7.59 6.55
N GLU A 63 9.52 -8.29 6.11
CA GLU A 63 10.79 -7.67 5.68
C GLU A 63 10.61 -6.89 4.38
N LEU A 64 9.87 -7.43 3.40
CA LEU A 64 9.58 -6.80 2.13
C LEU A 64 8.75 -5.52 2.30
N GLY A 65 7.73 -5.54 3.15
CA GLY A 65 6.92 -4.36 3.42
C GLY A 65 7.70 -3.24 4.09
N LEU A 66 8.62 -3.58 4.98
CA LEU A 66 9.52 -2.58 5.57
C LEU A 66 10.47 -1.97 4.54
N GLU A 67 11.01 -2.79 3.64
CA GLU A 67 11.92 -2.34 2.59
C GLU A 67 11.22 -1.42 1.61
N GLN A 68 10.07 -1.82 1.09
CA GLN A 68 9.28 -1.00 0.16
C GLN A 68 8.90 0.35 0.77
N GLN A 69 8.43 0.36 2.01
CA GLN A 69 8.09 1.63 2.66
C GLN A 69 9.29 2.56 2.85
N ARG A 70 10.49 2.00 3.11
CA ARG A 70 11.70 2.82 3.20
C ARG A 70 12.10 3.41 1.86
N GLU A 71 12.06 2.61 0.80
CA GLU A 71 12.36 3.04 -0.55
C GLU A 71 11.41 4.15 -0.99
N GLU A 72 10.11 3.96 -0.83
CA GLU A 72 9.10 4.97 -1.15
C GLU A 72 9.31 6.29 -0.38
N GLN A 73 9.60 6.21 0.92
CA GLN A 73 9.87 7.42 1.72
C GLN A 73 11.14 8.15 1.29
N GLU A 74 12.21 7.43 0.92
CA GLU A 74 13.46 8.04 0.47
C GLU A 74 13.28 8.70 -0.88
N ASP A 75 12.60 8.04 -1.81
CA ASP A 75 12.39 8.55 -3.15
C ASP A 75 11.38 9.71 -3.18
N TRP A 76 10.33 9.65 -2.35
CA TRP A 76 9.45 10.80 -2.16
C TRP A 76 10.23 12.03 -1.63
N LYS A 77 11.10 11.86 -0.63
CA LYS A 77 11.94 12.95 -0.12
C LYS A 77 12.86 13.51 -1.20
N LYS A 78 13.41 12.65 -2.05
CA LYS A 78 14.26 13.03 -3.17
C LYS A 78 13.46 13.81 -4.21
N ALA A 79 12.29 13.31 -4.61
CA ALA A 79 11.40 13.98 -5.57
C ALA A 79 10.96 15.36 -5.07
N VAL A 80 10.57 15.49 -3.80
CA VAL A 80 10.24 16.78 -3.18
C VAL A 80 11.44 17.72 -3.23
N SER A 81 12.65 17.24 -2.86
CA SER A 81 13.87 18.06 -2.89
C SER A 81 14.24 18.51 -4.31
N GLU A 82 14.04 17.68 -5.31
CA GLU A 82 14.27 18.01 -6.71
C GLU A 82 13.25 19.03 -7.24
N ALA A 83 11.97 18.86 -6.89
CA ALA A 83 10.91 19.79 -7.23
C ALA A 83 11.10 21.16 -6.57
N GLU A 84 11.56 21.22 -5.32
CA GLU A 84 11.95 22.46 -4.64
C GLU A 84 13.11 23.17 -5.34
N GLN A 85 14.11 22.41 -5.83
CA GLN A 85 15.27 22.97 -6.53
C GLN A 85 14.94 23.45 -7.96
N SER A 86 14.00 22.81 -8.65
CA SER A 86 13.56 23.20 -9.97
C SER A 86 12.65 24.44 -9.96
N GLY A 87 12.10 24.79 -8.79
CA GLY A 87 11.13 25.86 -8.64
C GLY A 87 9.71 25.48 -9.09
N ASP A 88 9.49 24.22 -9.43
CA ASP A 88 8.17 23.69 -9.78
C ASP A 88 7.33 23.34 -8.53
N TYR A 89 7.98 23.34 -7.37
CA TYR A 89 7.35 23.11 -6.08
C TYR A 89 7.40 24.36 -5.21
N ASN A 90 6.24 24.94 -4.90
CA ASN A 90 6.10 26.04 -3.95
C ASN A 90 5.19 25.63 -2.81
N GLU A 91 5.76 25.30 -1.67
CA GLU A 91 5.03 24.85 -0.47
C GLU A 91 3.96 25.88 -0.02
N GLU A 92 4.21 27.19 -0.22
CA GLU A 92 3.25 28.23 0.12
C GLU A 92 2.04 28.27 -0.84
N GLU A 93 2.22 27.94 -2.11
CA GLU A 93 1.13 27.83 -3.09
C GLU A 93 0.28 26.59 -2.85
N MET A 94 0.91 25.46 -2.51
CA MET A 94 0.22 24.21 -2.21
C MET A 94 -0.57 24.29 -0.89
N VAL A 95 0.00 24.90 0.15
CA VAL A 95 -0.69 25.16 1.42
C VAL A 95 -1.84 26.18 1.22
N SER A 96 -1.67 27.14 0.32
CA SER A 96 -2.72 28.09 -0.04
C SER A 96 -3.85 27.44 -0.84
N ALA A 97 -3.51 26.52 -1.78
CA ALA A 97 -4.49 25.74 -2.52
C ALA A 97 -5.26 24.76 -1.60
N GLY A 98 -4.57 24.12 -0.66
CA GLY A 98 -5.20 23.27 0.36
C GLY A 98 -6.15 24.05 1.27
N LYS A 99 -5.77 25.25 1.72
CA LYS A 99 -6.65 26.11 2.52
C LYS A 99 -7.85 26.62 1.75
N THR A 100 -7.73 26.86 0.44
CA THR A 100 -8.88 27.23 -0.39
C THR A 100 -9.80 26.06 -0.70
N ALA A 101 -9.28 24.83 -0.69
CA ALA A 101 -10.10 23.61 -0.77
C ALA A 101 -10.86 23.34 0.54
N GLU A 102 -10.22 23.52 1.71
CA GLU A 102 -10.91 23.45 3.01
C GLU A 102 -12.00 24.51 3.16
N ALA A 103 -11.77 25.74 2.67
CA ALA A 103 -12.79 26.81 2.73
C ALA A 103 -13.99 26.58 1.80
N LYS A 104 -13.85 25.72 0.76
CA LYS A 104 -14.96 25.34 -0.13
C LYS A 104 -15.73 24.11 0.36
N THR A 105 -15.17 23.32 1.28
CA THR A 105 -15.81 22.10 1.83
C THR A 105 -16.69 22.38 3.05
N GLU A 106 -16.69 23.57 3.65
CA GLU A 106 -17.60 23.91 4.76
C GLU A 106 -19.09 24.01 4.36
N GLY A 107 -19.44 23.76 3.09
CA GLY A 107 -20.82 23.88 2.59
C GLY A 107 -21.48 22.60 2.10
N SER A 108 -20.81 21.45 2.06
CA SER A 108 -21.40 20.18 1.62
C SER A 108 -21.13 19.07 2.62
N LYS A 109 -22.06 18.88 3.57
CA LYS A 109 -22.22 17.59 4.26
C LYS A 109 -22.67 16.56 3.23
N THR A 110 -21.72 15.97 2.51
CA THR A 110 -21.97 14.75 1.77
C THR A 110 -21.94 13.61 2.78
N GLU A 111 -23.13 13.10 3.12
CA GLU A 111 -23.25 11.82 3.83
C GLU A 111 -22.47 10.78 3.01
N GLY A 112 -21.41 10.20 3.60
CA GLY A 112 -20.61 9.15 2.97
C GLY A 112 -19.15 9.47 2.65
N SER A 113 -18.57 10.55 3.19
CA SER A 113 -17.11 10.76 3.09
C SER A 113 -16.39 10.43 4.40
N LYS A 114 -15.21 9.81 4.32
CA LYS A 114 -14.36 9.44 5.45
C LYS A 114 -12.90 9.84 5.16
N ALA A 115 -12.25 10.48 6.11
CA ALA A 115 -10.79 10.69 6.06
C ALA A 115 -10.11 9.32 6.17
N VAL A 116 -9.21 9.02 5.23
CA VAL A 116 -8.52 7.73 5.10
C VAL A 116 -7.11 8.02 4.59
N ALA A 117 -6.09 7.42 5.19
CA ALA A 117 -4.70 7.78 4.91
C ALA A 117 -4.50 9.30 5.02
N GLY A 118 -3.84 9.95 4.08
CA GLY A 118 -3.70 11.42 4.03
C GLY A 118 -4.84 12.15 3.31
N GLY A 119 -5.73 11.40 2.65
CA GLY A 119 -6.77 11.94 1.78
C GLY A 119 -8.21 11.72 2.26
N THR A 120 -9.13 11.71 1.32
CA THR A 120 -10.56 11.57 1.59
C THR A 120 -11.21 10.53 0.70
N LEU A 121 -11.82 9.52 1.31
CA LEU A 121 -12.63 8.51 0.63
C LEU A 121 -14.10 8.94 0.58
N PHE A 122 -14.65 8.99 -0.61
CA PHE A 122 -16.06 9.21 -0.87
C PHE A 122 -16.70 7.86 -1.22
N MET A 123 -17.64 7.44 -0.36
CA MET A 123 -18.37 6.21 -0.59
C MET A 123 -19.37 6.41 -1.73
N GLY A 124 -19.25 5.57 -2.76
CA GLY A 124 -20.18 5.52 -3.87
C GLY A 124 -21.23 4.42 -3.68
N SER A 125 -21.34 3.53 -4.67
CA SER A 125 -22.13 2.28 -4.52
C SER A 125 -21.37 1.28 -3.65
N ASP A 126 -22.04 0.19 -3.24
CA ASP A 126 -21.44 -0.87 -2.39
C ASP A 126 -20.14 -1.47 -2.95
N ASP A 127 -19.94 -1.38 -4.27
CA ASP A 127 -18.77 -1.95 -4.97
C ASP A 127 -17.72 -0.91 -5.39
N GLN A 128 -17.98 0.40 -5.27
CA GLN A 128 -17.10 1.44 -5.79
C GLN A 128 -17.13 2.72 -4.94
N GLY A 129 -15.97 3.36 -4.83
CA GLY A 129 -15.80 4.67 -4.22
C GLY A 129 -14.83 5.54 -5.01
N THR A 130 -14.67 6.78 -4.58
CA THR A 130 -13.67 7.71 -5.09
C THR A 130 -12.78 8.14 -3.95
N TYR A 131 -11.47 8.01 -4.13
CA TYR A 131 -10.48 8.50 -3.19
C TYR A 131 -9.83 9.76 -3.75
N ARG A 132 -9.83 10.84 -2.97
CA ARG A 132 -9.06 12.05 -3.27
C ARG A 132 -7.74 11.97 -2.54
N VAL A 133 -6.64 12.00 -3.29
CA VAL A 133 -5.27 11.90 -2.80
C VAL A 133 -4.94 13.09 -1.89
N GLY A 134 -4.43 12.78 -0.72
CA GLY A 134 -3.90 13.76 0.22
C GLY A 134 -2.40 14.01 -0.01
N LYS A 135 -1.86 15.00 0.69
CA LYS A 135 -0.43 15.32 0.63
C LYS A 135 0.39 14.18 1.26
N GLY A 136 1.30 13.61 0.50
CA GLY A 136 2.21 12.56 0.94
C GLY A 136 1.64 11.14 0.86
N ASP A 137 0.46 10.96 0.26
CA ASP A 137 -0.08 9.64 -0.02
C ASP A 137 0.70 8.95 -1.12
N THR A 138 0.87 7.65 -0.98
CA THR A 138 1.30 6.72 -2.03
C THR A 138 0.16 5.75 -2.35
N LEU A 139 0.21 5.08 -3.50
CA LEU A 139 -0.77 4.01 -3.79
C LEU A 139 -0.70 2.88 -2.76
N TRP A 140 0.48 2.66 -2.21
CA TRP A 140 0.74 1.72 -1.13
C TRP A 140 -0.04 2.08 0.14
N ASP A 141 0.11 3.34 0.62
CA ASP A 141 -0.58 3.82 1.82
C ASP A 141 -2.10 3.81 1.64
N ILE A 142 -2.56 4.22 0.45
CA ILE A 142 -3.99 4.20 0.12
C ILE A 142 -4.53 2.76 0.17
N ALA A 143 -3.83 1.80 -0.45
CA ALA A 143 -4.27 0.40 -0.46
C ALA A 143 -4.22 -0.25 0.92
N SER A 144 -3.27 0.15 1.79
CA SER A 144 -3.14 -0.35 3.16
C SER A 144 -4.30 0.01 4.07
N ALA A 145 -5.03 1.07 3.75
CA ALA A 145 -6.11 1.55 4.60
C ALA A 145 -7.24 0.52 4.73
N GLU A 146 -7.70 0.26 5.98
CA GLU A 146 -8.78 -0.69 6.29
C GLU A 146 -10.06 -0.43 5.50
N ALA A 147 -10.34 0.84 5.20
CA ALA A 147 -11.53 1.23 4.44
C ALA A 147 -11.37 1.00 2.93
N ILE A 148 -10.18 0.64 2.45
CA ILE A 148 -9.87 0.41 1.03
C ILE A 148 -9.64 -1.08 0.79
N TYR A 149 -8.42 -1.58 0.97
CA TYR A 149 -8.17 -3.01 0.81
C TYR A 149 -7.61 -3.67 2.06
N ASP A 150 -7.11 -2.88 3.02
CA ASP A 150 -6.41 -3.38 4.21
C ASP A 150 -5.20 -4.28 3.84
N ASP A 151 -4.66 -4.04 2.65
CA ASP A 151 -3.53 -4.76 2.06
C ASP A 151 -2.77 -3.84 1.11
N PRO A 152 -1.58 -3.37 1.48
CA PRO A 152 -0.81 -2.49 0.63
C PRO A 152 -0.35 -3.14 -0.68
N PHE A 153 -0.13 -4.46 -0.75
CA PHE A 153 0.17 -5.15 -2.01
C PHE A 153 -0.99 -5.13 -3.01
N ALA A 154 -2.17 -4.69 -2.59
CA ALA A 154 -3.30 -4.49 -3.48
C ALA A 154 -3.25 -3.15 -4.25
N TRP A 155 -2.21 -2.33 -4.06
CA TRP A 155 -2.05 -1.06 -4.76
C TRP A 155 -2.18 -1.17 -6.30
N PRO A 156 -1.76 -2.27 -6.97
CA PRO A 156 -1.91 -2.37 -8.41
C PRO A 156 -3.36 -2.41 -8.87
N LEU A 157 -4.31 -2.74 -7.99
CA LEU A 157 -5.74 -2.64 -8.29
C LEU A 157 -6.17 -1.18 -8.48
N ILE A 158 -5.65 -0.27 -7.64
CA ILE A 158 -5.91 1.17 -7.78
C ILE A 158 -5.30 1.66 -9.08
N TYR A 159 -4.04 1.31 -9.35
CA TYR A 159 -3.35 1.66 -10.57
C TYR A 159 -4.12 1.21 -11.81
N LYS A 160 -4.49 -0.06 -11.88
CA LYS A 160 -5.25 -0.62 -13.00
C LYS A 160 -6.61 0.04 -13.20
N ALA A 161 -7.36 0.27 -12.12
CA ALA A 161 -8.65 0.94 -12.18
C ALA A 161 -8.57 2.40 -12.65
N ASN A 162 -7.38 3.01 -12.59
CA ASN A 162 -7.12 4.41 -12.92
C ASN A 162 -5.98 4.61 -13.95
N SER A 163 -5.64 3.60 -14.72
CA SER A 163 -4.53 3.62 -15.70
C SER A 163 -4.59 4.74 -16.74
N GLY A 164 -5.76 5.34 -16.94
CA GLY A 164 -5.90 6.54 -17.77
C GLY A 164 -5.65 7.88 -17.05
N LYS A 165 -5.33 7.85 -15.76
CA LYS A 165 -5.06 9.02 -14.91
C LYS A 165 -3.71 8.95 -14.20
N ILE A 166 -3.17 7.75 -14.07
CA ILE A 166 -1.89 7.45 -13.42
C ILE A 166 -0.96 6.96 -14.51
N ASP A 167 0.00 7.79 -14.87
CA ASP A 167 1.04 7.42 -15.83
C ASP A 167 2.11 6.56 -15.13
N ASP A 168 2.56 6.98 -13.96
CA ASP A 168 3.54 6.31 -13.13
C ASP A 168 2.90 5.98 -11.75
N PRO A 169 2.84 4.69 -11.35
CA PRO A 169 2.22 4.31 -10.07
C PRO A 169 3.00 4.79 -8.84
N ASP A 170 4.27 5.14 -8.99
CA ASP A 170 5.11 5.66 -7.92
C ASP A 170 5.02 7.18 -7.78
N LEU A 171 4.36 7.85 -8.74
CA LEU A 171 4.23 9.30 -8.78
C LEU A 171 2.76 9.73 -8.87
N ILE A 172 2.13 9.87 -7.73
CA ILE A 172 0.78 10.43 -7.62
C ILE A 172 0.82 11.79 -6.93
N PHE A 173 -0.18 12.62 -7.19
CA PHE A 173 -0.21 14.01 -6.72
C PHE A 173 -1.46 14.29 -5.88
N PRO A 174 -1.36 15.19 -4.89
CA PRO A 174 -2.52 15.66 -4.13
C PRO A 174 -3.65 16.14 -5.05
N ASP A 175 -4.89 15.97 -4.58
CA ASP A 175 -6.14 16.30 -5.28
C ASP A 175 -6.47 15.44 -6.52
N GLN A 176 -5.64 14.48 -6.91
CA GLN A 176 -6.05 13.46 -7.86
C GLN A 176 -7.22 12.65 -7.29
N GLU A 177 -8.16 12.27 -8.14
CA GLU A 177 -9.32 11.46 -7.76
C GLU A 177 -9.21 10.08 -8.41
N PHE A 178 -9.07 9.05 -7.55
CA PHE A 178 -8.95 7.66 -7.96
C PHE A 178 -10.23 6.89 -7.66
N ARG A 179 -10.65 6.08 -8.62
CA ARG A 179 -11.70 5.10 -8.42
C ARG A 179 -11.17 3.93 -7.61
N ILE A 180 -11.88 3.59 -6.54
CA ILE A 180 -11.64 2.41 -5.72
C ILE A 180 -12.72 1.39 -6.03
N GLN A 181 -12.33 0.13 -6.25
CA GLN A 181 -13.24 -0.98 -6.52
C GLN A 181 -13.06 -2.04 -5.44
N TRP A 182 -14.10 -2.34 -4.66
CA TRP A 182 -14.03 -3.34 -3.59
C TRP A 182 -14.42 -4.75 -4.05
N ASN A 183 -15.32 -4.85 -5.04
CA ASN A 183 -15.72 -6.15 -5.58
C ASN A 183 -14.76 -6.56 -6.71
N VAL A 184 -13.59 -7.05 -6.32
CA VAL A 184 -12.54 -7.51 -7.24
C VAL A 184 -12.56 -9.04 -7.26
N GLU A 185 -12.51 -9.63 -8.45
CA GLU A 185 -12.39 -11.07 -8.62
C GLU A 185 -11.09 -11.59 -8.00
N ALA A 186 -11.13 -12.76 -7.36
CA ALA A 186 -10.00 -13.34 -6.63
C ALA A 186 -8.75 -13.47 -7.52
N ASP A 187 -8.91 -13.91 -8.77
CA ASP A 187 -7.78 -14.04 -9.70
C ASP A 187 -7.11 -12.69 -10.03
N ALA A 188 -7.91 -11.62 -10.10
CA ALA A 188 -7.40 -10.27 -10.33
C ALA A 188 -6.68 -9.71 -9.10
N TYR A 189 -7.20 -10.02 -7.90
CA TYR A 189 -6.55 -9.67 -6.64
C TYR A 189 -5.21 -10.38 -6.49
N ASP A 190 -5.18 -11.70 -6.71
CA ASP A 190 -3.95 -12.50 -6.65
C ASP A 190 -2.90 -12.05 -7.68
N ALA A 191 -3.35 -11.63 -8.87
CA ALA A 191 -2.46 -11.09 -9.89
C ALA A 191 -1.85 -9.74 -9.46
N ALA A 192 -2.64 -8.87 -8.83
CA ALA A 192 -2.17 -7.60 -8.30
C ALA A 192 -1.11 -7.79 -7.20
N VAL A 193 -1.41 -8.62 -6.20
CA VAL A 193 -0.48 -8.94 -5.11
C VAL A 193 0.81 -9.58 -5.64
N ARG A 194 0.69 -10.49 -6.61
CA ARG A 194 1.86 -11.10 -7.25
C ARG A 194 2.70 -10.06 -7.97
N HIS A 195 2.07 -9.16 -8.73
CA HIS A 195 2.77 -8.08 -9.42
C HIS A 195 3.52 -7.20 -8.42
N ALA A 196 2.86 -6.71 -7.38
CA ALA A 196 3.47 -5.88 -6.34
C ALA A 196 4.69 -6.56 -5.69
N LYS A 197 4.62 -7.88 -5.44
CA LYS A 197 5.72 -8.65 -4.84
C LYS A 197 6.88 -8.95 -5.80
N THR A 198 6.67 -8.91 -7.11
CA THR A 198 7.67 -9.31 -8.13
C THR A 198 8.05 -8.21 -9.09
N ARG A 199 7.57 -7.00 -8.88
CA ARG A 199 7.76 -5.86 -9.77
C ARG A 199 9.23 -5.54 -10.08
N GLY A 200 10.12 -5.72 -9.11
CA GLY A 200 11.55 -5.43 -9.25
C GLY A 200 11.90 -3.98 -8.93
N ALA A 201 13.04 -3.52 -9.40
CA ALA A 201 13.49 -2.14 -9.24
C ALA A 201 12.62 -1.19 -10.07
N TRP A 202 12.37 -0.01 -9.55
CA TRP A 202 11.52 1.02 -10.15
C TRP A 202 12.22 2.40 -10.07
N SER A 203 11.74 3.35 -10.86
CA SER A 203 12.29 4.71 -10.95
C SER A 203 11.16 5.72 -11.07
N LEU A 204 11.23 6.81 -10.32
CA LEU A 204 10.23 7.89 -10.41
C LEU A 204 10.19 8.53 -11.78
N GLY A 205 8.98 8.71 -12.30
CA GLY A 205 8.72 9.39 -13.57
C GLY A 205 8.84 8.49 -14.80
N GLU A 206 9.08 7.20 -14.63
CA GLU A 206 9.12 6.21 -15.69
C GLU A 206 8.18 5.05 -15.34
N THR A 207 7.30 4.67 -16.26
CA THR A 207 6.47 3.47 -16.10
C THR A 207 7.30 2.24 -16.40
N GLU A 208 7.42 1.33 -15.46
CA GLU A 208 8.19 0.10 -15.63
C GLU A 208 7.53 -0.87 -16.63
N ASP A 209 8.35 -1.61 -17.38
CA ASP A 209 7.84 -2.63 -18.31
C ASP A 209 6.93 -3.66 -17.61
N SER A 210 7.24 -4.00 -16.35
CA SER A 210 6.42 -4.90 -15.54
C SER A 210 5.04 -4.35 -15.22
N ASP A 211 4.90 -3.02 -15.06
CA ASP A 211 3.63 -2.34 -14.84
C ASP A 211 2.77 -2.35 -16.11
N LEU A 212 3.39 -2.10 -17.26
CA LEU A 212 2.73 -2.18 -18.56
C LEU A 212 2.27 -3.61 -18.86
N ASP A 213 3.09 -4.61 -18.54
CA ASP A 213 2.73 -6.03 -18.67
C ASP A 213 1.53 -6.37 -17.75
N TYR A 214 1.53 -5.88 -16.50
CA TYR A 214 0.41 -6.07 -15.58
C TYR A 214 -0.88 -5.41 -16.09
N LEU A 215 -0.82 -4.19 -16.61
CA LEU A 215 -1.99 -3.52 -17.19
C LEU A 215 -2.55 -4.24 -18.40
N SER A 216 -1.70 -4.93 -19.19
CA SER A 216 -2.11 -5.66 -20.38
C SER A 216 -2.78 -7.00 -20.09
N GLN A 217 -2.64 -7.54 -18.88
CA GLN A 217 -3.26 -8.78 -18.43
C GLN A 217 -4.71 -8.50 -18.03
N TYR A 218 -5.70 -8.88 -18.84
CA TYR A 218 -7.17 -8.73 -18.65
C TYR A 218 -7.79 -7.50 -19.25
#